data_5ccc07e6f6ed2e6e92b54d5539921b62
#
_entry.id   5ccc07e6f6ed2e6e92b54d5539921b62
#
_cell.length_a   1.000
_cell.length_b   1.000
_cell.length_c   1.000
_cell.angle_alpha   90.00
_cell.angle_beta   90.00
_cell.angle_gamma   90.00
#
_symmetry.space_group_name_H-M   'P 1'
#
loop_
_entity.id
_entity.type
_entity.pdbx_description
1 polymer ?
#
loop_
_entity_poly.entity_id
_entity_poly.type
_entity_poly.pdbx_seq_one_letter_code
_entity_poly.pdbx_strand_id
1 'polypeptide(L)'
;MRDTKAVRGGLIAPVLGVAALFAWPTAGAAQTVGGNATAAQTTTLGLFGPTTTVLANTGTLSDVSDARDASLMTGSVPSLLAGEVLSAFTIGSPDQVASEASLANLGVNVGGTGIAADFVMATATALLGAAGSGSSLIDNLSIGGVPITVTGEPNQAIGIPGGQVLINEQRVSPDGTTVNALHATVFGVVDVVIGSATAGIQ
;
A
#
# COMPACT_ATOMS: atom_id res chain seq x y z
N MET A 1 27.08 51.44 -86.69
CA MET A 1 26.55 52.17 -85.59
C MET A 1 25.31 51.42 -85.06
N ARG A 2 25.50 50.64 -84.03
CA ARG A 2 24.39 50.16 -83.10
C ARG A 2 25.08 49.45 -81.97
N ASP A 3 25.09 50.04 -80.81
CA ASP A 3 25.58 49.50 -79.55
C ASP A 3 24.58 48.40 -79.04
N THR A 4 25.13 47.24 -78.73
CA THR A 4 24.38 46.23 -78.05
C THR A 4 24.97 46.04 -76.63
N LYS A 5 24.26 46.61 -75.64
CA LYS A 5 24.55 46.44 -74.23
C LYS A 5 24.23 44.97 -73.78
N ALA A 6 25.22 44.26 -73.30
CA ALA A 6 25.08 42.99 -72.68
C ALA A 6 24.53 43.14 -71.26
N VAL A 7 23.36 42.51 -70.97
CA VAL A 7 22.79 42.39 -69.61
C VAL A 7 23.36 41.14 -68.95
N ARG A 8 24.13 41.33 -67.88
CA ARG A 8 24.61 40.25 -67.01
C ARG A 8 23.47 39.88 -66.06
N GLY A 9 22.90 38.72 -66.29
CA GLY A 9 21.97 38.08 -65.33
C GLY A 9 22.73 37.44 -64.15
N GLY A 10 22.50 37.97 -62.99
CA GLY A 10 23.02 37.38 -61.74
C GLY A 10 22.16 36.17 -61.33
N LEU A 11 22.76 35.00 -61.23
CA LEU A 11 22.14 33.80 -60.64
C LEU A 11 22.09 33.97 -59.12
N ILE A 12 20.88 34.08 -58.58
CA ILE A 12 20.65 33.99 -57.13
C ILE A 12 20.41 32.53 -56.80
N ALA A 13 21.35 31.89 -56.12
CA ALA A 13 21.18 30.53 -55.60
C ALA A 13 20.35 30.57 -54.30
N PRO A 14 19.29 29.77 -54.13
CA PRO A 14 18.57 29.69 -52.89
C PRO A 14 19.39 28.81 -51.89
N VAL A 15 19.78 29.41 -50.77
CA VAL A 15 20.32 28.65 -49.62
C VAL A 15 19.17 27.95 -48.92
N LEU A 16 19.03 26.62 -49.11
CA LEU A 16 18.15 25.79 -48.32
C LEU A 16 18.75 25.63 -46.91
N GLY A 17 18.22 26.37 -45.96
CA GLY A 17 18.50 26.17 -44.55
C GLY A 17 17.81 24.90 -44.05
N VAL A 18 18.57 23.86 -43.78
CA VAL A 18 18.09 22.65 -43.07
C VAL A 18 17.96 22.99 -41.59
N ALA A 19 16.74 23.26 -41.12
CA ALA A 19 16.42 23.36 -39.69
C ALA A 19 16.45 21.96 -39.08
N ALA A 20 17.55 21.60 -38.42
CA ALA A 20 17.62 20.39 -37.60
C ALA A 20 16.76 20.61 -36.35
N LEU A 21 15.58 20.00 -36.32
CA LEU A 21 14.74 19.90 -35.13
C LEU A 21 15.42 18.93 -34.15
N PHE A 22 16.15 19.47 -33.18
CA PHE A 22 16.60 18.71 -32.04
C PHE A 22 15.36 18.38 -31.17
N ALA A 23 14.79 17.19 -31.33
CA ALA A 23 13.87 16.62 -30.39
C ALA A 23 14.66 16.35 -29.08
N TRP A 24 14.50 17.19 -28.10
CA TRP A 24 15.01 16.93 -26.76
C TRP A 24 14.22 15.76 -26.20
N PRO A 25 14.88 14.69 -25.72
CA PRO A 25 14.16 13.64 -25.02
C PRO A 25 13.48 14.30 -23.82
N THR A 26 12.16 14.31 -23.79
CA THR A 26 11.41 14.61 -22.57
C THR A 26 11.82 13.51 -21.59
N ALA A 27 12.53 13.87 -20.52
CA ALA A 27 12.74 12.95 -19.42
C ALA A 27 11.35 12.51 -18.95
N GLY A 28 10.96 11.26 -19.26
CA GLY A 28 9.76 10.67 -18.71
C GLY A 28 9.90 10.75 -17.19
N ALA A 29 8.88 11.20 -16.49
CA ALA A 29 8.84 11.14 -15.04
C ALA A 29 9.14 9.68 -14.63
N ALA A 30 10.11 9.48 -13.73
CA ALA A 30 10.38 8.15 -13.22
C ALA A 30 9.11 7.66 -12.49
N GLN A 31 8.63 6.51 -12.90
CA GLN A 31 7.48 5.88 -12.27
C GLN A 31 7.83 5.50 -10.82
N THR A 32 6.99 5.88 -9.88
CA THR A 32 7.14 5.51 -8.48
C THR A 32 6.14 4.44 -8.10
N VAL A 33 6.62 3.42 -7.37
CA VAL A 33 5.79 2.35 -6.82
C VAL A 33 5.88 2.37 -5.30
N GLY A 34 4.74 2.15 -4.65
CA GLY A 34 4.63 1.98 -3.20
C GLY A 34 3.83 0.71 -2.92
N GLY A 35 4.50 -0.35 -2.50
CA GLY A 35 3.86 -1.60 -2.09
C GLY A 35 4.49 -2.08 -0.79
N ASN A 36 3.64 -2.48 0.15
CA ASN A 36 4.05 -3.08 1.43
C ASN A 36 2.92 -3.93 1.98
N ALA A 37 3.28 -5.03 2.64
CA ALA A 37 2.32 -5.86 3.35
C ALA A 37 2.87 -6.30 4.71
N THR A 38 2.01 -6.34 5.73
CA THR A 38 2.35 -6.76 7.10
C THR A 38 1.22 -7.59 7.69
N ALA A 39 1.51 -8.82 8.09
CA ALA A 39 0.47 -9.68 8.67
C ALA A 39 0.01 -9.20 10.05
N ALA A 40 0.93 -8.79 10.92
CA ALA A 40 0.57 -8.20 12.20
C ALA A 40 1.61 -7.18 12.69
N GLN A 41 1.14 -6.09 13.29
CA GLN A 41 1.94 -5.09 13.96
C GLN A 41 1.28 -4.70 15.27
N THR A 42 2.07 -4.60 16.33
CA THR A 42 1.61 -4.11 17.64
C THR A 42 2.51 -2.99 18.13
N THR A 43 1.92 -1.96 18.68
CA THR A 43 2.66 -0.89 19.38
C THR A 43 2.09 -0.73 20.78
N THR A 44 2.92 -0.88 21.79
CA THR A 44 2.54 -0.70 23.21
C THR A 44 3.29 0.49 23.79
N LEU A 45 2.60 1.31 24.58
CA LEU A 45 3.20 2.43 25.31
C LEU A 45 3.64 1.97 26.69
N GLY A 46 4.96 1.84 26.91
CA GLY A 46 5.57 1.53 28.20
C GLY A 46 6.17 2.75 28.89
N LEU A 47 6.72 2.54 30.07
CA LEU A 47 7.40 3.60 30.88
C LEU A 47 8.58 4.25 30.15
N PHE A 48 9.20 3.54 29.22
CA PHE A 48 10.39 3.99 28.46
C PHE A 48 10.04 4.44 27.03
N GLY A 49 8.75 4.58 26.71
CA GLY A 49 8.26 4.98 25.39
C GLY A 49 7.56 3.84 24.65
N PRO A 50 7.17 4.07 23.38
CA PRO A 50 6.48 3.08 22.56
C PRO A 50 7.44 1.96 22.15
N THR A 51 6.94 0.72 22.20
CA THR A 51 7.61 -0.47 21.65
C THR A 51 6.76 -1.05 20.55
N THR A 52 7.33 -1.16 19.33
CA THR A 52 6.65 -1.75 18.17
C THR A 52 7.24 -3.12 17.85
N THR A 53 6.37 -4.11 17.69
CA THR A 53 6.70 -5.45 17.18
C THR A 53 5.98 -5.68 15.87
N VAL A 54 6.71 -6.18 14.87
CA VAL A 54 6.18 -6.46 13.52
C VAL A 54 6.41 -7.92 13.18
N LEU A 55 5.38 -8.59 12.69
CA LEU A 55 5.39 -10.01 12.31
C LEU A 55 5.02 -10.15 10.83
N ALA A 56 5.85 -10.88 10.07
CA ALA A 56 5.71 -11.09 8.63
C ALA A 56 5.47 -9.77 7.86
N ASN A 57 6.55 -9.02 7.65
CA ASN A 57 6.55 -7.76 6.91
C ASN A 57 7.42 -7.88 5.66
N THR A 58 6.89 -7.50 4.49
CA THR A 58 7.62 -7.55 3.22
C THR A 58 8.69 -6.47 3.09
N GLY A 59 8.56 -5.38 3.85
CA GLY A 59 9.21 -4.12 3.49
C GLY A 59 8.59 -3.49 2.25
N THR A 60 9.09 -2.32 1.86
CA THR A 60 8.58 -1.57 0.71
C THR A 60 9.22 -2.05 -0.59
N LEU A 61 8.45 -2.11 -1.68
CA LEU A 61 8.99 -2.34 -3.03
C LEU A 61 10.04 -1.29 -3.38
N SER A 62 11.10 -1.71 -4.07
CA SER A 62 12.20 -0.85 -4.49
C SER A 62 12.11 -0.46 -5.96
N ASP A 63 11.32 -1.17 -6.77
CA ASP A 63 11.22 -1.00 -8.23
C ASP A 63 9.85 -1.48 -8.72
N VAL A 64 9.49 -1.06 -9.95
CA VAL A 64 8.28 -1.49 -10.68
C VAL A 64 8.24 -2.98 -11.03
N SER A 65 9.34 -3.71 -10.90
CA SER A 65 9.44 -5.15 -11.16
C SER A 65 9.90 -5.93 -9.92
N ASP A 66 9.77 -5.34 -8.74
CA ASP A 66 10.13 -5.96 -7.47
C ASP A 66 8.96 -6.81 -6.94
N ALA A 67 9.30 -7.91 -6.28
CA ALA A 67 8.34 -8.78 -5.58
C ALA A 67 8.94 -9.20 -4.25
N ARG A 68 8.15 -9.11 -3.19
CA ARG A 68 8.59 -9.42 -1.83
C ARG A 68 7.55 -10.23 -1.09
N ASP A 69 8.02 -11.14 -0.25
CA ASP A 69 7.19 -11.94 0.63
C ASP A 69 7.82 -12.07 2.02
N ALA A 70 6.98 -12.36 2.99
CA ALA A 70 7.36 -12.72 4.35
C ALA A 70 6.31 -13.66 4.93
N SER A 71 6.74 -14.71 5.63
CA SER A 71 5.82 -15.64 6.27
C SER A 71 6.35 -16.19 7.58
N LEU A 72 5.44 -16.53 8.49
CA LEU A 72 5.69 -17.19 9.75
C LEU A 72 4.63 -18.26 9.97
N MET A 73 5.03 -19.47 10.37
CA MET A 73 4.08 -20.53 10.74
C MET A 73 3.26 -20.17 11.97
N THR A 74 3.90 -19.52 12.93
CA THR A 74 3.26 -18.98 14.15
C THR A 74 3.88 -17.64 14.48
N GLY A 75 3.07 -16.70 14.95
CA GLY A 75 3.51 -15.39 15.41
C GLY A 75 2.85 -15.05 16.74
N SER A 76 3.60 -14.49 17.68
CA SER A 76 3.04 -14.04 18.95
C SER A 76 3.74 -12.84 19.52
N VAL A 77 2.96 -12.02 20.23
CA VAL A 77 3.45 -11.00 21.16
C VAL A 77 2.88 -11.35 22.52
N PRO A 78 3.71 -11.67 23.53
CA PRO A 78 3.26 -12.19 24.82
C PRO A 78 2.12 -11.38 25.43
N SER A 79 1.06 -12.05 25.85
CA SER A 79 -0.15 -11.49 26.47
C SER A 79 -0.97 -10.53 25.61
N LEU A 80 -0.58 -10.28 24.36
CA LEU A 80 -1.23 -9.32 23.48
C LEU A 80 -1.77 -9.97 22.19
N LEU A 81 -0.95 -10.76 21.50
CA LEU A 81 -1.30 -11.29 20.18
C LEU A 81 -0.78 -12.71 19.99
N ALA A 82 -1.59 -13.55 19.37
CA ALA A 82 -1.20 -14.84 18.81
C ALA A 82 -1.87 -15.03 17.45
N GLY A 83 -1.20 -15.70 16.52
CA GLY A 83 -1.73 -16.05 15.20
C GLY A 83 -0.92 -17.17 14.57
N GLU A 84 -1.50 -17.81 13.58
CA GLU A 84 -0.90 -18.90 12.81
C GLU A 84 -0.91 -18.58 11.32
N VAL A 85 0.01 -19.19 10.58
CA VAL A 85 0.13 -19.06 9.13
C VAL A 85 0.09 -17.58 8.68
N LEU A 86 0.96 -16.78 9.29
CA LEU A 86 1.10 -15.38 8.91
C LEU A 86 1.76 -15.30 7.54
N SER A 87 1.16 -14.59 6.61
CA SER A 87 1.67 -14.38 5.25
C SER A 87 1.51 -12.91 4.85
N ALA A 88 2.49 -12.40 4.16
CA ALA A 88 2.47 -11.08 3.55
C ALA A 88 3.21 -11.14 2.23
N PHE A 89 2.66 -10.54 1.17
CA PHE A 89 3.36 -10.38 -0.09
C PHE A 89 3.01 -9.04 -0.76
N THR A 90 3.92 -8.54 -1.58
CA THR A 90 3.71 -7.36 -2.41
C THR A 90 4.45 -7.54 -3.73
N ILE A 91 3.80 -7.18 -4.83
CA ILE A 91 4.31 -7.34 -6.20
C ILE A 91 4.08 -6.05 -6.96
N GLY A 92 5.15 -5.55 -7.59
CA GLY A 92 5.12 -4.45 -8.55
C GLY A 92 5.19 -4.96 -9.98
N SER A 93 4.46 -4.32 -10.88
CA SER A 93 4.59 -4.41 -12.33
C SER A 93 4.51 -2.99 -12.93
N PRO A 94 4.88 -2.78 -14.21
CA PRO A 94 4.90 -1.45 -14.80
C PRO A 94 3.55 -0.72 -14.79
N ASP A 95 2.45 -1.42 -14.64
CA ASP A 95 1.09 -0.88 -14.68
C ASP A 95 0.27 -1.16 -13.42
N GLN A 96 0.81 -1.93 -12.46
CA GLN A 96 0.08 -2.37 -11.29
C GLN A 96 0.99 -2.61 -10.08
N VAL A 97 0.47 -2.33 -8.90
CA VAL A 97 0.98 -2.83 -7.61
C VAL A 97 -0.14 -3.58 -6.91
N ALA A 98 0.17 -4.78 -6.39
CA ALA A 98 -0.72 -5.59 -5.59
C ALA A 98 -0.03 -6.00 -4.28
N SER A 99 -0.73 -5.86 -3.17
CA SER A 99 -0.25 -6.24 -1.83
C SER A 99 -1.34 -7.00 -1.08
N GLU A 100 -0.93 -8.02 -0.32
CA GLU A 100 -1.81 -8.80 0.53
C GLU A 100 -1.12 -9.18 1.82
N ALA A 101 -1.87 -9.20 2.91
CA ALA A 101 -1.44 -9.72 4.19
C ALA A 101 -2.55 -10.52 4.85
N SER A 102 -2.22 -11.68 5.40
CA SER A 102 -3.19 -12.58 6.02
C SER A 102 -2.62 -13.33 7.21
N LEU A 103 -3.52 -13.81 8.07
CA LEU A 103 -3.21 -14.75 9.12
C LEU A 103 -4.44 -15.57 9.52
N ALA A 104 -4.21 -16.75 10.08
CA ALA A 104 -5.23 -17.64 10.64
C ALA A 104 -5.17 -17.68 12.17
N ASN A 105 -6.24 -18.15 12.79
CA ASN A 105 -6.37 -18.39 14.24
C ASN A 105 -5.92 -17.18 15.07
N LEU A 106 -6.47 -16.00 14.72
CA LEU A 106 -6.18 -14.74 15.43
C LEU A 106 -6.72 -14.77 16.85
N GLY A 107 -5.85 -14.47 17.81
CA GLY A 107 -6.21 -14.10 19.18
C GLY A 107 -5.49 -12.82 19.60
N VAL A 108 -6.23 -11.77 19.96
CA VAL A 108 -5.70 -10.50 20.45
C VAL A 108 -6.37 -10.14 21.77
N ASN A 109 -5.61 -9.59 22.71
CA ASN A 109 -6.15 -9.05 23.96
C ASN A 109 -5.71 -7.59 24.10
N VAL A 110 -6.64 -6.66 23.87
CA VAL A 110 -6.40 -5.22 23.97
C VAL A 110 -7.20 -4.64 25.16
N GLY A 111 -6.50 -4.12 26.16
CA GLY A 111 -7.14 -3.53 27.34
C GLY A 111 -8.10 -4.46 28.08
N GLY A 112 -7.84 -5.78 28.09
CA GLY A 112 -8.73 -6.78 28.68
C GLY A 112 -9.89 -7.24 27.76
N THR A 113 -10.00 -6.69 26.56
CA THR A 113 -10.98 -7.13 25.56
C THR A 113 -10.34 -8.15 24.62
N GLY A 114 -10.84 -9.39 24.63
CA GLY A 114 -10.43 -10.44 23.69
C GLY A 114 -11.02 -10.20 22.30
N ILE A 115 -10.22 -10.29 21.26
CA ILE A 115 -10.64 -10.28 19.86
C ILE A 115 -10.14 -11.58 19.23
N ALA A 116 -11.00 -12.31 18.55
CA ALA A 116 -10.64 -13.56 17.88
C ALA A 116 -11.29 -13.65 16.49
N ALA A 117 -10.58 -14.26 15.56
CA ALA A 117 -11.08 -14.59 14.23
C ALA A 117 -10.39 -15.86 13.71
N ASP A 118 -11.09 -16.65 12.88
CA ASP A 118 -10.51 -17.85 12.28
C ASP A 118 -9.53 -17.46 11.16
N PHE A 119 -9.86 -16.43 10.39
CA PHE A 119 -9.02 -15.92 9.30
C PHE A 119 -9.19 -14.41 9.14
N VAL A 120 -8.09 -13.74 8.84
CA VAL A 120 -8.04 -12.28 8.56
C VAL A 120 -7.16 -12.05 7.36
N MET A 121 -7.63 -11.24 6.38
CA MET A 121 -6.88 -10.87 5.20
C MET A 121 -7.19 -9.43 4.79
N ALA A 122 -6.17 -8.70 4.37
CA ALA A 122 -6.28 -7.41 3.69
C ALA A 122 -5.65 -7.51 2.30
N THR A 123 -6.27 -6.85 1.33
CA THR A 123 -5.73 -6.68 -0.03
C THR A 123 -5.76 -5.22 -0.43
N ALA A 124 -4.74 -4.77 -1.14
CA ALA A 124 -4.68 -3.47 -1.77
C ALA A 124 -4.13 -3.60 -3.18
N THR A 125 -4.73 -2.88 -4.13
CA THR A 125 -4.31 -2.87 -5.53
C THR A 125 -4.32 -1.44 -6.06
N ALA A 126 -3.27 -1.06 -6.78
CA ALA A 126 -3.19 0.19 -7.51
C ALA A 126 -2.89 -0.10 -8.97
N LEU A 127 -3.60 0.58 -9.87
CA LEU A 127 -3.38 0.54 -11.32
C LEU A 127 -2.91 1.91 -11.77
N LEU A 128 -1.95 1.94 -12.69
CA LEU A 128 -1.44 3.20 -13.24
C LEU A 128 -2.57 4.01 -13.88
N GLY A 129 -2.72 5.27 -13.46
CA GLY A 129 -3.76 6.17 -13.95
C GLY A 129 -5.17 5.91 -13.40
N ALA A 130 -5.35 5.03 -12.41
CA ALA A 130 -6.62 4.76 -11.76
C ALA A 130 -6.53 4.95 -10.24
N ALA A 131 -7.69 5.13 -9.61
CA ALA A 131 -7.76 5.13 -8.15
C ALA A 131 -7.41 3.74 -7.61
N GLY A 132 -6.62 3.69 -6.53
CA GLY A 132 -6.35 2.46 -5.82
C GLY A 132 -7.63 1.87 -5.19
N SER A 133 -7.64 0.57 -5.01
CA SER A 133 -8.73 -0.18 -4.37
C SER A 133 -8.20 -1.14 -3.32
N GLY A 134 -9.06 -1.53 -2.40
CA GLY A 134 -8.71 -2.53 -1.42
C GLY A 134 -9.93 -3.10 -0.71
N SER A 135 -9.73 -4.22 -0.05
CA SER A 135 -10.76 -4.93 0.70
C SER A 135 -10.17 -5.74 1.83
N SER A 136 -11.02 -6.15 2.75
CA SER A 136 -10.67 -7.11 3.78
C SER A 136 -11.65 -8.29 3.81
N LEU A 137 -11.15 -9.43 4.26
CA LEU A 137 -11.93 -10.62 4.58
C LEU A 137 -11.62 -11.00 6.02
N ILE A 138 -12.66 -11.19 6.84
CA ILE A 138 -12.53 -11.68 8.21
C ILE A 138 -13.61 -12.72 8.46
N ASP A 139 -13.18 -13.91 8.83
CA ASP A 139 -14.07 -15.03 9.13
C ASP A 139 -14.21 -15.21 10.64
N ASN A 140 -15.46 -15.40 11.10
CA ASN A 140 -15.82 -15.71 12.49
C ASN A 140 -15.26 -14.73 13.52
N LEU A 141 -15.34 -13.40 13.21
CA LEU A 141 -14.90 -12.36 14.14
C LEU A 141 -15.75 -12.34 15.41
N SER A 142 -15.07 -12.32 16.56
CA SER A 142 -15.70 -12.05 17.86
C SER A 142 -14.90 -11.00 18.64
N ILE A 143 -15.61 -10.15 19.38
CA ILE A 143 -15.02 -9.10 20.24
C ILE A 143 -15.66 -9.21 21.62
N GLY A 144 -14.86 -9.40 22.67
CA GLY A 144 -15.36 -9.67 24.03
C GLY A 144 -16.23 -10.92 24.13
N GLY A 145 -15.98 -11.93 23.25
CA GLY A 145 -16.78 -13.15 23.16
C GLY A 145 -18.13 -12.99 22.41
N VAL A 146 -18.41 -11.80 21.87
CA VAL A 146 -19.63 -11.54 21.09
C VAL A 146 -19.31 -11.63 19.60
N PRO A 147 -20.04 -12.49 18.83
CA PRO A 147 -19.87 -12.55 17.37
C PRO A 147 -20.19 -11.19 16.72
N ILE A 148 -19.36 -10.76 15.79
CA ILE A 148 -19.49 -9.50 15.06
C ILE A 148 -19.84 -9.78 13.60
N THR A 149 -20.89 -9.17 13.09
CA THR A 149 -21.19 -9.18 11.66
C THR A 149 -20.27 -8.21 10.94
N VAL A 150 -19.37 -8.74 10.11
CA VAL A 150 -18.52 -7.94 9.23
C VAL A 150 -19.34 -7.53 8.01
N THR A 151 -19.50 -6.22 7.80
CA THR A 151 -20.34 -5.68 6.73
C THR A 151 -19.66 -5.67 5.36
N GLY A 152 -18.33 -5.71 5.34
CA GLY A 152 -17.51 -5.50 4.14
C GLY A 152 -17.33 -4.02 3.77
N GLU A 153 -18.12 -3.12 4.35
CA GLU A 153 -17.97 -1.68 4.12
C GLU A 153 -16.66 -1.14 4.75
N PRO A 154 -16.04 -0.12 4.15
CA PRO A 154 -14.87 0.53 4.72
C PRO A 154 -15.14 1.16 6.09
N ASN A 155 -14.18 1.04 7.00
CA ASN A 155 -14.13 1.73 8.28
C ASN A 155 -15.31 1.39 9.24
N GLN A 156 -15.77 0.14 9.25
CA GLN A 156 -16.75 -0.31 10.24
C GLN A 156 -16.13 -0.22 11.65
N ALA A 157 -16.73 0.60 12.51
CA ALA A 157 -16.22 0.89 13.86
C ALA A 157 -17.03 0.15 14.94
N ILE A 158 -16.32 -0.52 15.86
CA ILE A 158 -16.86 -1.16 17.05
C ILE A 158 -16.21 -0.55 18.28
N GLY A 159 -16.98 0.03 19.20
CA GLY A 159 -16.45 0.56 20.46
C GLY A 159 -16.05 -0.57 21.41
N ILE A 160 -14.91 -0.42 22.07
CA ILE A 160 -14.44 -1.28 23.18
C ILE A 160 -14.06 -0.41 24.40
N PRO A 161 -13.93 -0.97 25.60
CA PRO A 161 -13.52 -0.20 26.76
C PRO A 161 -12.20 0.55 26.54
N GLY A 162 -12.23 1.89 26.63
CA GLY A 162 -11.08 2.77 26.43
C GLY A 162 -10.56 2.89 25.00
N GLY A 163 -11.29 2.38 23.99
CA GLY A 163 -10.82 2.39 22.62
C GLY A 163 -11.86 1.99 21.59
N GLN A 164 -11.35 1.51 20.46
CA GLN A 164 -12.18 1.04 19.34
C GLN A 164 -11.47 -0.04 18.52
N VAL A 165 -12.26 -0.77 17.74
CA VAL A 165 -11.81 -1.66 16.67
C VAL A 165 -12.39 -1.14 15.37
N LEU A 166 -11.53 -0.87 14.38
CA LEU A 166 -11.90 -0.59 13.00
C LEU A 166 -11.73 -1.85 12.17
N ILE A 167 -12.76 -2.21 11.42
CA ILE A 167 -12.77 -3.33 10.50
C ILE A 167 -12.74 -2.75 9.09
N ASN A 168 -11.91 -3.32 8.21
CA ASN A 168 -11.71 -2.84 6.84
C ASN A 168 -11.34 -1.34 6.82
N GLU A 169 -10.37 -0.96 7.67
CA GLU A 169 -9.91 0.44 7.67
C GLU A 169 -9.21 0.74 6.35
N GLN A 170 -9.72 1.74 5.64
CA GLN A 170 -9.17 2.15 4.35
C GLN A 170 -8.72 3.61 4.41
N ARG A 171 -7.50 3.85 3.95
CA ARG A 171 -6.90 5.18 3.83
C ARG A 171 -6.37 5.38 2.42
N VAL A 172 -6.83 6.43 1.76
CA VAL A 172 -6.33 6.84 0.44
C VAL A 172 -5.42 8.04 0.63
N SER A 173 -4.22 7.97 0.07
CA SER A 173 -3.22 9.04 0.06
C SER A 173 -2.68 9.24 -1.36
N PRO A 174 -1.92 10.33 -1.62
CA PRO A 174 -1.21 10.48 -2.89
C PRO A 174 -0.28 9.29 -3.19
N ASP A 175 0.29 8.66 -2.17
CA ASP A 175 1.24 7.56 -2.30
C ASP A 175 0.57 6.19 -2.50
N GLY A 176 -0.77 6.12 -2.42
CA GLY A 176 -1.53 4.89 -2.63
C GLY A 176 -2.66 4.66 -1.64
N THR A 177 -3.22 3.47 -1.71
CA THR A 177 -4.30 2.98 -0.83
C THR A 177 -3.73 2.00 0.18
N THR A 178 -4.02 2.23 1.47
CA THR A 178 -3.71 1.31 2.56
C THR A 178 -5.00 0.72 3.10
N VAL A 179 -5.00 -0.60 3.30
CA VAL A 179 -6.10 -1.35 3.94
C VAL A 179 -5.55 -2.08 5.16
N ASN A 180 -6.18 -1.85 6.30
CA ASN A 180 -5.99 -2.67 7.49
C ASN A 180 -7.24 -3.50 7.71
N ALA A 181 -7.12 -4.83 7.67
CA ALA A 181 -8.29 -5.70 7.85
C ALA A 181 -8.92 -5.50 9.23
N LEU A 182 -8.09 -5.41 10.27
CA LEU A 182 -8.53 -5.10 11.62
C LEU A 182 -7.50 -4.18 12.31
N HIS A 183 -7.98 -3.08 12.88
CA HIS A 183 -7.16 -2.14 13.64
C HIS A 183 -7.81 -1.88 14.99
N ALA A 184 -7.18 -2.37 16.07
CA ALA A 184 -7.66 -2.23 17.44
C ALA A 184 -6.78 -1.25 18.21
N THR A 185 -7.40 -0.24 18.81
CA THR A 185 -6.71 0.80 19.58
C THR A 185 -7.31 0.93 20.96
N VAL A 186 -6.50 0.89 22.01
CA VAL A 186 -6.83 1.40 23.34
C VAL A 186 -6.01 2.66 23.57
N PHE A 187 -6.69 3.79 23.70
CA PHE A 187 -6.07 5.11 23.64
C PHE A 187 -4.96 5.31 24.66
N GLY A 188 -3.76 5.65 24.18
CA GLY A 188 -2.57 5.87 24.99
C GLY A 188 -1.97 4.61 25.62
N VAL A 189 -2.38 3.40 25.23
CA VAL A 189 -1.91 2.14 25.79
C VAL A 189 -1.38 1.20 24.73
N VAL A 190 -2.21 0.86 23.75
CA VAL A 190 -1.88 -0.15 22.74
C VAL A 190 -2.55 0.14 21.41
N ASP A 191 -1.83 -0.15 20.33
CA ASP A 191 -2.28 -0.10 18.97
C ASP A 191 -1.90 -1.43 18.29
N VAL A 192 -2.88 -2.09 17.66
CA VAL A 192 -2.71 -3.40 17.00
C VAL A 192 -3.32 -3.35 15.62
N VAL A 193 -2.51 -3.57 14.60
CA VAL A 193 -2.93 -3.69 13.21
C VAL A 193 -2.74 -5.13 12.74
N ILE A 194 -3.78 -5.72 12.19
CA ILE A 194 -3.81 -7.08 11.68
C ILE A 194 -4.19 -7.05 10.21
N GLY A 195 -3.39 -7.68 9.37
CA GLY A 195 -3.55 -7.66 7.92
C GLY A 195 -3.49 -6.24 7.39
N SER A 196 -2.29 -5.73 7.11
CA SER A 196 -2.09 -4.42 6.50
C SER A 196 -1.51 -4.58 5.11
N ALA A 197 -2.16 -4.02 4.10
CA ALA A 197 -1.72 -4.02 2.72
C ALA A 197 -1.73 -2.59 2.16
N THR A 198 -0.66 -2.19 1.50
CA THR A 198 -0.53 -0.88 0.83
C THR A 198 -0.14 -1.08 -0.62
N ALA A 199 -0.82 -0.39 -1.53
CA ALA A 199 -0.49 -0.37 -2.95
C ALA A 199 -0.63 1.04 -3.51
N GLY A 200 0.40 1.49 -4.25
CA GLY A 200 0.45 2.79 -4.93
C GLY A 200 1.31 2.72 -6.17
N ILE A 201 0.93 3.47 -7.22
CA ILE A 201 1.68 3.58 -8.47
C ILE A 201 1.39 4.93 -9.11
N GLN A 202 2.44 5.65 -9.53
CA GLN A 202 2.37 6.98 -10.13
C GLN A 202 3.35 7.11 -11.29
#